data_4aa0c65c219e9147bb51ec19ccccfdf0
#
_entry.id   4aa0c65c219e9147bb51ec19ccccfdf0
#
_cell.length_a   1.000
_cell.length_b   1.000
_cell.length_c   1.000
_cell.angle_alpha   90.00
_cell.angle_beta   90.00
_cell.angle_gamma   90.00
#
_symmetry.space_group_name_H-M   'P 1'
#
loop_
_entity.id
_entity.type
_entity.pdbx_description
1 polymer ?
#
loop_
_entity_poly.entity_id
_entity_poly.type
_entity_poly.pdbx_seq_one_letter_code
_entity_poly.pdbx_strand_id
1 'polypeptide(L)'
;MDAIVRVRGVSKTYAGGFQALKNIDLDIRRGEIFALLGPNGAGKTTLISVICGMSNATEGSVTADGHDTVHDYRAARAAIGLVPQELHTDSFETVWATVTFSRGLFGKAPNPAFIEKILKDLSLWDKKGSKILALSGG
;
A
#
# COMPACT_ATOMS: atom_id res chain seq x y z
N MET A 1 3.02 23.58 4.70
CA MET A 1 3.32 22.55 3.69
C MET A 1 2.25 21.49 3.81
N ASP A 2 1.72 21.04 2.67
CA ASP A 2 0.57 20.13 2.64
C ASP A 2 1.01 18.68 2.93
N ALA A 3 0.51 18.10 4.02
CA ALA A 3 0.75 16.70 4.35
C ALA A 3 -0.21 15.82 3.54
N ILE A 4 0.37 14.88 2.75
CA ILE A 4 -0.41 13.90 1.98
C ILE A 4 -0.93 12.77 2.87
N VAL A 5 -0.20 12.40 3.91
CA VAL A 5 -0.67 11.48 4.96
C VAL A 5 -0.56 12.19 6.30
N ARG A 6 -1.63 12.10 7.08
CA ARG A 6 -1.70 12.67 8.42
C ARG A 6 -2.18 11.61 9.40
N VAL A 7 -1.39 11.37 10.44
CA VAL A 7 -1.73 10.47 11.55
C VAL A 7 -1.83 11.32 12.80
N ARG A 8 -2.92 11.20 13.55
CA ARG A 8 -3.18 12.02 14.74
C ARG A 8 -3.65 11.15 15.91
N GLY A 9 -2.85 11.13 16.96
CA GLY A 9 -3.14 10.44 18.21
C GLY A 9 -3.44 8.96 18.05
N VAL A 10 -2.88 8.30 17.04
CA VAL A 10 -3.24 6.92 16.71
C VAL A 10 -2.70 5.96 17.76
N SER A 11 -3.63 5.23 18.36
CA SER A 11 -3.34 4.06 19.20
C SER A 11 -3.98 2.82 18.60
N LYS A 12 -3.32 1.67 18.77
CA LYS A 12 -3.85 0.37 18.37
C LYS A 12 -3.61 -0.67 19.44
N THR A 13 -4.71 -1.17 19.99
CA THR A 13 -4.71 -2.30 20.92
C THR A 13 -5.47 -3.46 20.31
N TYR A 14 -4.87 -4.63 20.27
CA TYR A 14 -5.48 -5.86 19.79
C TYR A 14 -6.31 -6.55 20.89
N ALA A 15 -7.19 -7.46 20.49
CA ALA A 15 -8.14 -8.15 21.38
C ALA A 15 -7.49 -8.82 22.62
N GLY A 16 -6.22 -9.20 22.57
CA GLY A 16 -5.47 -9.74 23.70
C GLY A 16 -4.86 -8.70 24.66
N GLY A 17 -5.20 -7.40 24.50
CA GLY A 17 -4.64 -6.32 25.32
C GLY A 17 -3.25 -5.83 24.84
N PHE A 18 -2.69 -6.41 23.80
CA PHE A 18 -1.41 -5.99 23.25
C PHE A 18 -1.56 -4.64 22.53
N GLN A 19 -0.91 -3.61 23.07
CA GLN A 19 -0.86 -2.27 22.50
C GLN A 19 0.30 -2.15 21.50
N ALA A 20 0.00 -2.20 20.21
CA ALA A 20 0.99 -2.13 19.13
C ALA A 20 1.37 -0.70 18.76
N LEU A 21 0.45 0.25 18.89
CA LEU A 21 0.67 1.68 18.67
C LEU A 21 0.14 2.47 19.86
N LYS A 22 0.86 3.52 20.26
CA LYS A 22 0.52 4.35 21.40
C LYS A 22 0.68 5.82 21.04
N ASN A 23 -0.45 6.50 20.87
CA ASN A 23 -0.53 7.95 20.62
C ASN A 23 0.45 8.44 19.54
N ILE A 24 0.38 7.86 18.36
CA ILE A 24 1.29 8.18 17.25
C ILE A 24 0.78 9.40 16.48
N ASP A 25 1.66 10.38 16.33
CA ASP A 25 1.49 11.52 15.43
C ASP A 25 2.56 11.47 14.33
N LEU A 26 2.13 11.65 13.07
CA LEU A 26 3.02 11.62 11.92
C LEU A 26 2.41 12.42 10.77
N ASP A 27 3.25 13.23 10.12
CA ASP A 27 2.93 13.87 8.85
C ASP A 27 3.93 13.45 7.79
N ILE A 28 3.43 12.97 6.66
CA ILE A 28 4.21 12.73 5.45
C ILE A 28 3.80 13.79 4.42
N ARG A 29 4.76 14.51 3.89
CA ARG A 29 4.50 15.62 2.96
C ARG A 29 4.28 15.12 1.54
N ARG A 30 3.56 15.88 0.77
CA ARG A 30 3.39 15.59 -0.66
C ARG A 30 4.74 15.57 -1.37
N GLY A 31 5.03 14.51 -2.13
CA GLY A 31 6.29 14.32 -2.86
C GLY A 31 7.49 13.89 -1.99
N GLU A 32 7.28 13.62 -0.71
CA GLU A 32 8.33 13.16 0.21
C GLU A 32 8.56 11.66 0.07
N ILE A 33 9.83 11.26 0.15
CA ILE A 33 10.21 9.86 0.40
C ILE A 33 10.44 9.73 1.90
N PHE A 34 9.57 8.97 2.56
CA PHE A 34 9.60 8.78 4.00
C PHE A 34 10.00 7.35 4.35
N ALA A 35 10.99 7.18 5.23
CA ALA A 35 11.43 5.88 5.72
C ALA A 35 10.96 5.66 7.16
N LEU A 36 10.24 4.56 7.38
CA LEU A 36 9.81 4.12 8.71
C LEU A 36 10.75 3.02 9.19
N LEU A 37 11.64 3.36 10.12
CA LEU A 37 12.68 2.48 10.63
C LEU A 37 12.38 2.06 12.08
N GLY A 38 12.84 0.88 12.44
CA GLY A 38 12.71 0.35 13.79
C GLY A 38 12.87 -1.17 13.84
N PRO A 39 13.07 -1.75 15.05
CA PRO A 39 13.19 -3.19 15.19
C PRO A 39 11.88 -3.92 14.86
N ASN A 40 11.95 -5.24 14.68
CA ASN A 40 10.77 -6.07 14.54
C ASN A 40 9.91 -5.97 15.81
N GLY A 41 8.60 -5.85 15.64
CA GLY A 41 7.67 -5.64 16.75
C GLY A 41 7.51 -4.20 17.22
N ALA A 42 8.16 -3.22 16.57
CA ALA A 42 8.02 -1.79 16.90
C ALA A 42 6.68 -1.16 16.42
N GLY A 43 5.79 -1.93 15.80
CA GLY A 43 4.50 -1.45 15.30
C GLY A 43 4.51 -0.90 13.88
N LYS A 44 5.61 -0.99 13.14
CA LYS A 44 5.72 -0.47 11.76
C LYS A 44 4.64 -1.03 10.83
N THR A 45 4.50 -2.34 10.78
CA THR A 45 3.48 -3.02 9.97
C THR A 45 2.07 -2.65 10.40
N THR A 46 1.84 -2.52 11.71
CA THR A 46 0.55 -2.09 12.25
C THR A 46 0.23 -0.66 11.81
N LEU A 47 1.18 0.26 11.88
CA LEU A 47 0.98 1.64 11.43
C LEU A 47 0.66 1.71 9.92
N ILE A 48 1.42 0.99 9.09
CA ILE A 48 1.16 0.89 7.66
C ILE A 48 -0.25 0.32 7.40
N SER A 49 -0.63 -0.74 8.11
CA SER A 49 -1.97 -1.33 8.00
C SER A 49 -3.09 -0.36 8.35
N VAL A 50 -2.87 0.49 9.36
CA VAL A 50 -3.85 1.53 9.74
C VAL A 50 -3.90 2.64 8.69
N ILE A 51 -2.76 3.10 8.19
CA ILE A 51 -2.70 4.13 7.13
C ILE A 51 -3.40 3.62 5.85
N CYS A 52 -3.18 2.37 5.47
CA CYS A 52 -3.80 1.77 4.27
C CYS A 52 -5.27 1.37 4.47
N GLY A 53 -5.83 1.56 5.66
CA GLY A 53 -7.22 1.20 5.98
C GLY A 53 -7.48 -0.31 5.98
N MET A 54 -6.45 -1.14 6.16
CA MET A 54 -6.59 -2.60 6.34
C MET A 54 -6.95 -2.97 7.77
N SER A 55 -6.61 -2.12 8.73
CA SER A 55 -6.94 -2.26 10.15
C SER A 55 -7.38 -0.89 10.69
N ASN A 56 -8.41 -0.87 11.52
CA ASN A 56 -8.84 0.37 12.17
C ASN A 56 -7.97 0.66 13.39
N ALA A 57 -7.67 1.93 13.61
CA ALA A 57 -7.12 2.38 14.89
C ALA A 57 -8.12 2.13 16.03
N THR A 58 -7.63 1.94 17.26
CA THR A 58 -8.46 1.92 18.46
C THR A 58 -8.85 3.34 18.85
N GLU A 59 -7.89 4.26 18.69
CA GLU A 59 -8.07 5.70 18.93
C GLU A 59 -7.32 6.51 17.88
N GLY A 60 -7.71 7.78 17.73
CA GLY A 60 -7.09 8.69 16.78
C GLY A 60 -7.66 8.59 15.38
N SER A 61 -7.02 9.27 14.44
CA SER A 61 -7.47 9.34 13.05
C SER A 61 -6.31 9.35 12.07
N VAL A 62 -6.59 8.90 10.85
CA VAL A 62 -5.65 8.96 9.73
C VAL A 62 -6.35 9.54 8.51
N THR A 63 -5.69 10.46 7.83
CA THR A 63 -6.14 10.94 6.51
C THR A 63 -5.08 10.70 5.45
N ALA A 64 -5.53 10.35 4.26
CA ALA A 64 -4.71 10.24 3.06
C ALA A 64 -5.30 11.13 1.96
N ASP A 65 -4.50 12.03 1.43
CA ASP A 65 -4.90 13.05 0.45
C ASP A 65 -6.16 13.84 0.89
N GLY A 66 -6.25 14.15 2.20
CA GLY A 66 -7.38 14.86 2.79
C GLY A 66 -8.60 13.99 3.13
N HIS A 67 -8.61 12.71 2.77
CA HIS A 67 -9.71 11.77 3.01
C HIS A 67 -9.45 10.91 4.24
N ASP A 68 -10.44 10.83 5.14
CA ASP A 68 -10.37 9.97 6.33
C ASP A 68 -10.40 8.48 5.92
N THR A 69 -9.45 7.69 6.46
CA THR A 69 -9.29 6.29 6.06
C THR A 69 -10.41 5.36 6.55
N VAL A 70 -11.26 5.82 7.45
CA VAL A 70 -12.42 5.09 8.00
C VAL A 70 -13.74 5.63 7.41
N HIS A 71 -13.98 6.94 7.51
CA HIS A 71 -15.25 7.56 7.13
C HIS A 71 -15.36 7.82 5.64
N ASP A 72 -14.24 8.12 4.96
CA ASP A 72 -14.14 8.30 3.50
C ASP A 72 -13.16 7.31 2.87
N TYR A 73 -13.28 6.06 3.29
CA TYR A 73 -12.31 5.01 2.97
C TYR A 73 -12.14 4.75 1.47
N ARG A 74 -13.17 4.99 0.65
CA ARG A 74 -13.08 4.76 -0.80
C ARG A 74 -12.13 5.75 -1.47
N ALA A 75 -12.26 7.03 -1.13
CA ALA A 75 -11.38 8.08 -1.66
C ALA A 75 -9.95 7.93 -1.08
N ALA A 76 -9.84 7.69 0.22
CA ALA A 76 -8.54 7.45 0.86
C ALA A 76 -7.78 6.27 0.21
N ARG A 77 -8.44 5.11 0.02
CA ARG A 77 -7.82 3.94 -0.61
C ARG A 77 -7.51 4.15 -2.09
N ALA A 78 -8.27 4.97 -2.80
CA ALA A 78 -7.98 5.31 -4.19
C ALA A 78 -6.69 6.12 -4.34
N ALA A 79 -6.27 6.83 -3.28
CA ALA A 79 -5.03 7.60 -3.23
C ALA A 79 -3.82 6.78 -2.73
N ILE A 80 -4.02 5.55 -2.24
CA ILE A 80 -2.98 4.71 -1.65
C ILE A 80 -2.68 3.52 -2.56
N GLY A 81 -1.40 3.29 -2.85
CA GLY A 81 -0.89 2.05 -3.41
C GLY A 81 -0.04 1.31 -2.36
N LEU A 82 -0.26 0.02 -2.18
CA LEU A 82 0.52 -0.80 -1.26
C LEU A 82 1.23 -1.92 -2.01
N VAL A 83 2.53 -2.06 -1.77
CA VAL A 83 3.30 -3.25 -2.15
C VAL A 83 3.53 -4.05 -0.86
N PRO A 84 2.85 -5.19 -0.69
CA PRO A 84 3.01 -6.02 0.51
C PRO A 84 4.36 -6.73 0.52
N GLN A 85 4.82 -7.10 1.71
CA GLN A 85 6.08 -7.84 1.88
C GLN A 85 6.02 -9.24 1.24
N GLU A 86 4.86 -9.90 1.35
CA GLU A 86 4.59 -11.18 0.71
C GLU A 86 3.56 -10.98 -0.40
N LEU A 87 3.97 -11.27 -1.62
CA LEU A 87 3.11 -11.19 -2.80
C LEU A 87 2.48 -12.56 -3.04
N HIS A 88 1.18 -12.66 -2.84
CA HIS A 88 0.38 -13.81 -3.27
C HIS A 88 -0.20 -13.52 -4.66
N THR A 89 0.61 -13.75 -5.68
CA THR A 89 0.17 -13.74 -7.08
C THR A 89 0.03 -15.16 -7.58
N ASP A 90 -0.81 -15.38 -8.60
CA ASP A 90 -0.85 -16.67 -9.27
C ASP A 90 0.47 -16.89 -10.02
N SER A 91 1.27 -17.81 -9.48
CA SER A 91 2.62 -18.10 -9.99
C SER A 91 2.63 -18.65 -11.41
N PHE A 92 1.51 -19.18 -11.88
CA PHE A 92 1.37 -19.75 -13.22
C PHE A 92 0.91 -18.75 -14.27
N GLU A 93 0.42 -17.59 -13.86
CA GLU A 93 0.05 -16.52 -14.76
C GLU A 93 1.27 -15.78 -15.32
N THR A 94 1.09 -15.15 -16.48
CA THR A 94 2.13 -14.33 -17.09
C THR A 94 2.22 -12.95 -16.42
N VAL A 95 3.36 -12.30 -16.53
CA VAL A 95 3.56 -10.91 -16.06
C VAL A 95 2.48 -10.00 -16.65
N TRP A 96 2.23 -10.09 -17.96
CA TRP A 96 1.22 -9.27 -18.65
C TRP A 96 -0.18 -9.51 -18.10
N ALA A 97 -0.59 -10.77 -17.96
CA ALA A 97 -1.91 -11.11 -17.43
C ALA A 97 -2.10 -10.61 -16.00
N THR A 98 -1.10 -10.80 -15.14
CA THR A 98 -1.12 -10.35 -13.75
C THR A 98 -1.28 -8.83 -13.63
N VAL A 99 -0.50 -8.04 -14.39
CA VAL A 99 -0.59 -6.57 -14.33
C VAL A 99 -1.91 -6.06 -14.91
N THR A 100 -2.37 -6.68 -16.00
CA THR A 100 -3.67 -6.34 -16.61
C THR A 100 -4.83 -6.62 -15.65
N PHE A 101 -4.81 -7.79 -15.01
CA PHE A 101 -5.80 -8.18 -14.01
C PHE A 101 -5.79 -7.25 -12.79
N SER A 102 -4.60 -6.93 -12.26
CA SER A 102 -4.43 -6.00 -11.14
C SER A 102 -5.07 -4.64 -11.44
N ARG A 103 -4.83 -4.10 -12.65
CA ARG A 103 -5.45 -2.83 -13.06
C ARG A 103 -6.98 -2.89 -13.03
N GLY A 104 -7.56 -4.01 -13.48
CA GLY A 104 -9.00 -4.25 -13.44
C GLY A 104 -9.57 -4.34 -12.03
N LEU A 105 -8.85 -4.98 -11.10
CA LEU A 105 -9.24 -5.05 -9.68
C LEU A 105 -9.38 -3.66 -9.03
N PHE A 106 -8.57 -2.69 -9.45
CA PHE A 106 -8.68 -1.30 -9.01
C PHE A 106 -9.73 -0.48 -9.79
N GLY A 107 -10.59 -1.12 -10.56
CA GLY A 107 -11.66 -0.47 -11.32
C GLY A 107 -11.16 0.45 -12.43
N LYS A 108 -9.91 0.31 -12.87
CA LYS A 108 -9.34 1.14 -13.93
C LYS A 108 -9.63 0.54 -15.31
N ALA A 109 -10.03 1.39 -16.25
CA ALA A 109 -10.24 0.98 -17.64
C ALA A 109 -8.97 0.37 -18.25
N PRO A 110 -9.07 -0.60 -19.18
CA PRO A 110 -7.92 -1.15 -19.89
C PRO A 110 -7.05 -0.05 -20.52
N ASN A 111 -5.75 -0.15 -20.31
CA ASN A 111 -4.77 0.78 -20.90
C ASN A 111 -3.46 0.03 -21.19
N PRO A 112 -3.38 -0.72 -22.31
CA PRO A 112 -2.20 -1.48 -22.67
C PRO A 112 -0.93 -0.63 -22.81
N ALA A 113 -1.05 0.57 -23.36
CA ALA A 113 0.09 1.49 -23.54
C ALA A 113 0.69 1.93 -22.19
N PHE A 114 -0.15 2.16 -21.18
CA PHE A 114 0.31 2.49 -19.84
C PHE A 114 1.01 1.29 -19.17
N ILE A 115 0.46 0.07 -19.33
CA ILE A 115 1.07 -1.16 -18.81
C ILE A 115 2.43 -1.40 -19.48
N GLU A 116 2.51 -1.24 -20.80
CA GLU A 116 3.76 -1.34 -21.55
C GLU A 116 4.81 -0.37 -21.00
N LYS A 117 4.42 0.90 -20.80
CA LYS A 117 5.32 1.91 -20.23
C LYS A 117 5.85 1.48 -18.87
N ILE A 118 4.98 1.05 -17.95
CA ILE A 118 5.38 0.60 -16.60
C ILE A 118 6.33 -0.59 -16.68
N LEU A 119 6.02 -1.59 -17.50
CA LEU A 119 6.89 -2.76 -17.64
C LEU A 119 8.25 -2.40 -18.23
N LYS A 120 8.34 -1.43 -19.13
CA LYS A 120 9.61 -0.89 -19.63
C LYS A 120 10.38 -0.15 -18.55
N ASP A 121 9.71 0.73 -17.80
CA ASP A 121 10.32 1.50 -16.70
C ASP A 121 10.89 0.57 -15.61
N LEU A 122 10.26 -0.58 -15.38
CA LEU A 122 10.69 -1.61 -14.43
C LEU A 122 11.63 -2.68 -15.03
N SER A 123 12.05 -2.53 -16.29
CA SER A 123 12.88 -3.52 -17.00
C SER A 123 12.27 -4.93 -17.08
N LEU A 124 10.95 -5.00 -17.12
CA LEU A 124 10.17 -6.26 -17.21
C LEU A 124 9.52 -6.49 -18.58
N TRP A 125 9.66 -5.55 -19.52
CA TRP A 125 8.99 -5.65 -20.82
C TRP A 125 9.34 -6.91 -21.59
N ASP A 126 10.62 -7.31 -21.62
CA ASP A 126 11.09 -8.50 -22.30
C ASP A 126 10.57 -9.80 -21.66
N LYS A 127 10.10 -9.70 -20.41
CA LYS A 127 9.55 -10.82 -19.62
C LYS A 127 8.03 -10.81 -19.54
N LYS A 128 7.35 -9.96 -20.31
CA LYS A 128 5.86 -9.81 -20.24
C LYS A 128 5.11 -11.13 -20.45
N GLY A 129 5.62 -12.03 -21.29
CA GLY A 129 5.06 -13.35 -21.56
C GLY A 129 5.57 -14.46 -20.64
N SER A 130 6.52 -14.17 -19.76
CA SER A 130 7.05 -15.15 -18.81
C SER A 130 6.08 -15.35 -17.66
N LYS A 131 6.04 -16.59 -17.13
CA LYS A 131 5.27 -16.88 -15.92
C LYS A 131 5.92 -16.20 -14.70
N ILE A 132 5.11 -15.77 -13.76
CA ILE A 132 5.59 -15.15 -12.51
C ILE A 132 6.58 -16.07 -11.78
N LEU A 133 6.31 -17.39 -11.75
CA LEU A 133 7.18 -18.40 -11.14
C LEU A 133 8.62 -18.41 -11.72
N ALA A 134 8.79 -17.98 -12.97
CA ALA A 134 10.10 -17.95 -13.63
C ALA A 134 10.91 -16.68 -13.32
N LEU A 135 10.33 -15.72 -12.58
CA LEU A 135 11.01 -14.50 -12.20
C LEU A 135 11.77 -14.69 -10.88
N SER A 136 12.92 -14.02 -10.76
CA SER A 136 13.61 -13.92 -9.48
C SER A 136 12.82 -12.98 -8.53
N GLY A 137 12.90 -13.22 -7.23
CA GLY A 137 12.15 -12.47 -6.20
C GLY A 137 12.63 -11.03 -5.95
N GLY A 138 13.17 -10.37 -6.95
CA GLY A 138 13.59 -8.95 -6.88
C GLY A 138 12.78 -8.06 -7.81
#